data_a1e2af97d330d87dfd960d449e047c54
#
_entry.id   a1e2af97d330d87dfd960d449e047c54
#
_cell.length_a   1.000
_cell.length_b   1.000
_cell.length_c   1.000
_cell.angle_alpha   90.00
_cell.angle_beta   90.00
_cell.angle_gamma   90.00
#
_symmetry.space_group_name_H-M   'P 1'
#
loop_
_entity.id
_entity.type
_entity.pdbx_description
1 polymer ?
#
loop_
_entity_poly.entity_id
_entity_poly.type
_entity_poly.pdbx_seq_one_letter_code
_entity_poly.pdbx_strand_id
1 'polypeptide(L)'
;MSGNERYIGPAARFLEDFTVGEKFVTQGRTVTEADGLFWAMYSGDMNPMHVDCDYAAMHGLFGGAFPPGLASIAIASGLMERLGLSAGTGLAIIEQTIRYKAPVLFGDTIRLALEVIEVRPHAVKPQGKVLFAYQILRGQDETVIEGEWRWLFASRPAPDPPA
;
A
#
# COMPACT_ATOMS: atom_id res chain seq x y z
N MET A 1 -4.90 -32.04 -10.80
CA MET A 1 -5.14 -30.72 -10.17
C MET A 1 -6.36 -30.13 -10.82
N SER A 2 -7.47 -30.00 -10.10
CA SER A 2 -8.66 -29.35 -10.62
C SER A 2 -8.34 -27.86 -10.79
N GLY A 3 -8.47 -27.31 -11.99
CA GLY A 3 -8.01 -25.96 -12.36
C GLY A 3 -8.77 -24.80 -11.70
N ASN A 4 -9.27 -24.96 -10.49
CA ASN A 4 -10.08 -23.97 -9.77
C ASN A 4 -9.63 -23.76 -8.33
N GLU A 5 -8.49 -24.31 -7.90
CA GLU A 5 -7.96 -24.07 -6.56
C GLU A 5 -7.33 -22.68 -6.51
N ARG A 6 -7.85 -21.85 -5.61
CA ARG A 6 -7.33 -20.50 -5.35
C ARG A 6 -6.02 -20.62 -4.58
N TYR A 7 -4.96 -19.98 -5.08
CA TYR A 7 -3.74 -19.81 -4.31
C TYR A 7 -4.00 -18.99 -3.05
N ILE A 8 -3.58 -19.48 -1.90
CA ILE A 8 -3.58 -18.78 -0.61
C ILE A 8 -2.15 -18.75 -0.08
N GLY A 9 -1.61 -17.55 0.11
CA GLY A 9 -0.25 -17.39 0.63
C GLY A 9 -0.15 -17.83 2.10
N PRO A 10 1.03 -18.25 2.58
CA PRO A 10 1.20 -18.79 3.93
C PRO A 10 0.94 -17.77 5.05
N ALA A 11 1.07 -16.48 4.78
CA ALA A 11 0.77 -15.39 5.72
C ALA A 11 -0.57 -14.70 5.43
N ALA A 12 -1.34 -15.22 4.45
CA ALA A 12 -2.60 -14.64 4.05
C ALA A 12 -3.64 -14.70 5.17
N ARG A 13 -4.41 -13.63 5.28
CA ARG A 13 -5.48 -13.50 6.25
C ARG A 13 -6.84 -13.44 5.57
N PHE A 14 -7.78 -14.21 6.08
CA PHE A 14 -9.18 -14.04 5.76
C PHE A 14 -9.77 -12.88 6.56
N LEU A 15 -10.96 -12.44 6.20
CA LEU A 15 -11.67 -11.36 6.89
C LEU A 15 -11.71 -11.55 8.42
N GLU A 16 -11.95 -12.79 8.86
CA GLU A 16 -12.13 -13.17 10.26
C GLU A 16 -10.83 -13.14 11.08
N ASP A 17 -9.68 -13.05 10.40
CA ASP A 17 -8.36 -13.04 11.05
C ASP A 17 -7.90 -11.62 11.43
N PHE A 18 -8.64 -10.58 11.00
CA PHE A 18 -8.31 -9.19 11.34
C PHE A 18 -9.02 -8.76 12.62
N THR A 19 -8.30 -8.09 13.50
CA THR A 19 -8.81 -7.51 14.74
C THR A 19 -8.61 -6.01 14.75
N VAL A 20 -9.65 -5.24 15.11
CA VAL A 20 -9.54 -3.78 15.26
C VAL A 20 -8.49 -3.44 16.30
N GLY A 21 -7.63 -2.48 15.98
CA GLY A 21 -6.48 -2.06 16.77
C GLY A 21 -5.19 -2.84 16.46
N GLU A 22 -5.24 -3.88 15.64
CA GLU A 22 -4.05 -4.63 15.22
C GLU A 22 -3.16 -3.75 14.31
N LYS A 23 -1.85 -3.82 14.53
CA LYS A 23 -0.87 -2.98 13.84
C LYS A 23 0.17 -3.82 13.10
N PHE A 24 0.58 -3.30 11.94
CA PHE A 24 1.61 -3.88 11.10
C PHE A 24 2.59 -2.80 10.68
N VAL A 25 3.88 -3.15 10.62
CA VAL A 25 4.93 -2.29 10.09
C VAL A 25 5.78 -3.11 9.12
N THR A 26 6.06 -2.54 7.95
CA THR A 26 6.85 -3.20 6.92
C THR A 26 8.35 -2.97 7.12
N GLN A 27 9.15 -3.76 6.42
CA GLN A 27 10.55 -3.41 6.18
C GLN A 27 10.66 -2.09 5.40
N GLY A 28 11.81 -1.42 5.52
CA GLY A 28 12.10 -0.22 4.75
C GLY A 28 12.44 -0.53 3.29
N ARG A 29 12.13 0.44 2.42
CA ARG A 29 12.58 0.47 1.03
C ARG A 29 13.07 1.87 0.69
N THR A 30 14.28 1.97 0.15
CA THR A 30 14.83 3.24 -0.36
C THR A 30 14.21 3.55 -1.72
N VAL A 31 13.73 4.78 -1.86
CA VAL A 31 13.17 5.34 -3.10
C VAL A 31 14.33 5.88 -3.93
N THR A 32 14.46 5.42 -5.16
CA THR A 32 15.57 5.74 -6.06
C THR A 32 15.11 6.58 -7.26
N GLU A 33 16.06 7.21 -7.95
CA GLU A 33 15.78 7.90 -9.22
C GLU A 33 15.22 6.94 -10.28
N ALA A 34 15.64 5.67 -10.26
CA ALA A 34 15.09 4.63 -11.14
C ALA A 34 13.60 4.40 -10.90
N ASP A 35 13.12 4.47 -9.64
CA ASP A 35 11.70 4.38 -9.32
C ASP A 35 10.93 5.57 -9.92
N GLY A 36 11.50 6.78 -9.82
CA GLY A 36 10.90 7.99 -10.40
C GLY A 36 10.81 7.92 -11.91
N LEU A 37 11.90 7.52 -12.57
CA LEU A 37 11.93 7.36 -14.02
C LEU A 37 10.96 6.27 -14.51
N PHE A 38 10.95 5.12 -13.84
CA PHE A 38 10.00 4.05 -14.17
C PHE A 38 8.56 4.54 -14.06
N TRP A 39 8.23 5.26 -12.98
CA TRP A 39 6.89 5.81 -12.78
C TRP A 39 6.53 6.82 -13.87
N ALA A 40 7.42 7.77 -14.18
CA ALA A 40 7.21 8.78 -15.20
C ALA A 40 6.91 8.12 -16.57
N MET A 41 7.70 7.13 -16.95
CA MET A 41 7.49 6.37 -18.20
C MET A 41 6.19 5.58 -18.19
N TYR A 42 5.86 4.94 -17.07
CA TYR A 42 4.66 4.11 -16.94
C TYR A 42 3.36 4.93 -16.93
N SER A 43 3.36 6.05 -16.19
CA SER A 43 2.19 6.91 -16.04
C SER A 43 2.06 7.98 -17.13
N GLY A 44 3.15 8.31 -17.82
CA GLY A 44 3.23 9.48 -18.72
C GLY A 44 3.40 10.81 -17.98
N ASP A 45 3.61 10.81 -16.67
CA ASP A 45 3.82 12.01 -15.87
C ASP A 45 5.26 12.53 -16.01
N MET A 46 5.49 13.24 -17.12
CA MET A 46 6.77 13.87 -17.46
C MET A 46 6.85 15.31 -16.96
N ASN A 47 6.23 15.61 -15.81
CA ASN A 47 6.37 16.94 -15.21
C ASN A 47 7.84 17.24 -14.93
N PRO A 48 8.39 18.40 -15.36
CA PRO A 48 9.80 18.76 -15.15
C PRO A 48 10.25 18.65 -13.68
N MET A 49 9.36 18.81 -12.71
CA MET A 49 9.68 18.60 -11.29
C MET A 49 10.13 17.18 -10.96
N HIS A 50 9.81 16.21 -11.80
CA HIS A 50 10.13 14.79 -11.58
C HIS A 50 11.26 14.27 -12.44
N VAL A 51 11.54 14.93 -13.59
CA VAL A 51 12.46 14.40 -14.61
C VAL A 51 13.59 15.35 -15.00
N ASP A 52 13.55 16.62 -14.58
CA ASP A 52 14.54 17.64 -14.87
C ASP A 52 15.12 18.20 -13.56
N CYS A 53 16.32 17.74 -13.20
CA CYS A 53 16.96 18.10 -11.93
C CYS A 53 17.27 19.60 -11.83
N ASP A 54 17.68 20.23 -12.95
CA ASP A 54 18.03 21.66 -12.97
C ASP A 54 16.75 22.51 -12.83
N TYR A 55 15.70 22.14 -13.55
CA TYR A 55 14.40 22.79 -13.43
C TYR A 55 13.83 22.65 -12.02
N ALA A 56 13.86 21.44 -11.46
CA ALA A 56 13.33 21.18 -10.12
C ALA A 56 14.15 21.88 -9.02
N ALA A 57 15.48 21.99 -9.18
CA ALA A 57 16.33 22.73 -8.25
C ALA A 57 16.05 24.24 -8.30
N MET A 58 15.76 24.79 -9.48
CA MET A 58 15.55 26.22 -9.69
C MET A 58 14.13 26.66 -9.31
N HIS A 59 13.12 25.84 -9.59
CA HIS A 59 11.70 26.20 -9.49
C HIS A 59 10.92 25.36 -8.47
N GLY A 60 11.51 24.25 -7.98
CA GLY A 60 10.88 23.34 -7.05
C GLY A 60 10.95 23.81 -5.60
N LEU A 61 10.02 23.33 -4.78
CA LEU A 61 9.96 23.63 -3.34
C LEU A 61 10.98 22.82 -2.52
N PHE A 62 11.57 21.75 -3.10
CA PHE A 62 12.34 20.77 -2.33
C PHE A 62 13.82 20.70 -2.73
N GLY A 63 14.28 21.64 -3.56
CA GLY A 63 15.71 21.80 -3.90
C GLY A 63 16.26 20.77 -4.91
N GLY A 64 15.40 19.99 -5.56
CA GLY A 64 15.77 18.99 -6.56
C GLY A 64 14.58 18.20 -7.03
N ALA A 65 14.81 17.30 -7.99
CA ALA A 65 13.77 16.40 -8.48
C ALA A 65 13.33 15.40 -7.40
N PHE A 66 12.09 15.03 -7.44
CA PHE A 66 11.47 14.09 -6.49
C PHE A 66 10.45 13.22 -7.22
N PRO A 67 10.16 12.00 -6.70
CA PRO A 67 9.16 11.13 -7.33
C PRO A 67 7.76 11.72 -7.22
N PRO A 68 6.88 11.48 -8.20
CA PRO A 68 5.46 11.82 -8.07
C PRO A 68 4.87 11.22 -6.80
N GLY A 69 3.97 11.93 -6.13
CA GLY A 69 3.38 11.46 -4.87
C GLY A 69 2.70 10.09 -4.97
N LEU A 70 2.05 9.81 -6.10
CA LEU A 70 1.43 8.50 -6.37
C LEU A 70 2.45 7.37 -6.51
N ALA A 71 3.69 7.64 -6.93
CA ALA A 71 4.76 6.64 -6.93
C ALA A 71 5.06 6.14 -5.51
N SER A 72 5.09 7.04 -4.53
CA SER A 72 5.28 6.68 -3.12
C SER A 72 4.14 5.79 -2.59
N ILE A 73 2.90 6.05 -3.01
CA ILE A 73 1.74 5.21 -2.68
C ILE A 73 1.85 3.83 -3.33
N ALA A 74 2.27 3.76 -4.59
CA ALA A 74 2.48 2.48 -5.28
C ALA A 74 3.58 1.64 -4.60
N ILE A 75 4.68 2.27 -4.17
CA ILE A 75 5.72 1.62 -3.38
C ILE A 75 5.15 1.10 -2.05
N ALA A 76 4.36 1.91 -1.34
CA ALA A 76 3.73 1.50 -0.08
C ALA A 76 2.77 0.33 -0.26
N SER A 77 2.00 0.30 -1.36
CA SER A 77 1.17 -0.86 -1.71
C SER A 77 2.01 -2.13 -1.89
N GLY A 78 3.15 -2.04 -2.60
CA GLY A 78 4.09 -3.15 -2.72
C GLY A 78 4.72 -3.58 -1.38
N LEU A 79 4.94 -2.64 -0.45
CA LEU A 79 5.40 -2.96 0.90
C LEU A 79 4.32 -3.71 1.69
N MET A 80 3.04 -3.35 1.56
CA MET A 80 1.93 -4.10 2.16
C MET A 80 1.89 -5.55 1.66
N GLU A 81 2.07 -5.77 0.36
CA GLU A 81 2.08 -7.12 -0.21
C GLU A 81 3.22 -8.00 0.33
N ARG A 82 4.35 -7.40 0.75
CA ARG A 82 5.44 -8.14 1.40
C ARG A 82 5.09 -8.67 2.79
N LEU A 83 4.06 -8.14 3.45
CA LEU A 83 3.51 -8.73 4.67
C LEU A 83 2.73 -10.03 4.38
N GLY A 84 2.33 -10.24 3.13
CA GLY A 84 1.62 -11.43 2.68
C GLY A 84 0.15 -11.48 3.10
N LEU A 85 -0.37 -10.45 3.76
CA LEU A 85 -1.71 -10.45 4.38
C LEU A 85 -2.84 -10.68 3.37
N SER A 86 -2.66 -10.18 2.14
CA SER A 86 -3.68 -10.21 1.07
C SER A 86 -3.49 -11.35 0.07
N ALA A 87 -2.38 -12.11 0.17
CA ALA A 87 -1.96 -13.09 -0.84
C ALA A 87 -2.98 -14.20 -1.06
N GLY A 88 -3.87 -14.02 -2.04
CA GLY A 88 -4.97 -14.93 -2.38
C GLY A 88 -6.27 -14.70 -1.60
N THR A 89 -6.33 -13.79 -0.64
CA THR A 89 -7.52 -13.44 0.15
C THR A 89 -7.99 -12.01 -0.06
N GLY A 90 -7.06 -11.08 -0.34
CA GLY A 90 -7.38 -9.73 -0.77
C GLY A 90 -8.05 -9.74 -2.15
N LEU A 91 -9.22 -9.12 -2.26
CA LEU A 91 -10.03 -9.12 -3.48
C LEU A 91 -9.87 -7.83 -4.26
N ALA A 92 -9.86 -6.68 -3.58
CA ALA A 92 -9.73 -5.37 -4.18
C ALA A 92 -9.45 -4.28 -3.13
N ILE A 93 -8.78 -3.21 -3.53
CA ILE A 93 -8.87 -1.91 -2.85
C ILE A 93 -10.11 -1.23 -3.42
N ILE A 94 -11.03 -0.78 -2.56
CA ILE A 94 -12.30 -0.18 -2.98
C ILE A 94 -12.42 1.30 -2.62
N GLU A 95 -11.54 1.79 -1.74
CA GLU A 95 -11.48 3.19 -1.37
C GLU A 95 -10.11 3.52 -0.82
N GLN A 96 -9.61 4.70 -1.14
CA GLN A 96 -8.34 5.20 -0.63
C GLN A 96 -8.40 6.71 -0.41
N THR A 97 -7.94 7.18 0.74
CA THR A 97 -7.67 8.58 1.00
C THR A 97 -6.18 8.81 1.16
N ILE A 98 -5.69 9.97 0.74
CA ILE A 98 -4.26 10.30 0.76
C ILE A 98 -4.11 11.74 1.26
N ARG A 99 -3.23 11.95 2.24
CA ARG A 99 -2.76 13.26 2.67
C ARG A 99 -1.25 13.30 2.65
N TYR A 100 -0.69 14.18 1.85
CA TYR A 100 0.74 14.44 1.77
C TYR A 100 1.11 15.46 2.85
N LYS A 101 1.94 15.06 3.81
CA LYS A 101 2.40 15.89 4.94
C LYS A 101 3.78 16.49 4.65
N ALA A 102 4.63 15.70 4.01
CA ALA A 102 5.97 16.08 3.57
C ALA A 102 6.33 15.33 2.27
N PRO A 103 7.29 15.84 1.47
CA PRO A 103 7.75 15.14 0.28
C PRO A 103 8.51 13.86 0.65
N VAL A 104 8.41 12.86 -0.20
CA VAL A 104 9.37 11.77 -0.27
C VAL A 104 10.39 12.13 -1.33
N LEU A 105 11.68 12.15 -0.98
CA LEU A 105 12.76 12.49 -1.90
C LEU A 105 13.51 11.24 -2.37
N PHE A 106 14.25 11.36 -3.47
CA PHE A 106 15.17 10.30 -3.87
C PHE A 106 16.25 10.12 -2.79
N GLY A 107 16.52 8.86 -2.43
CA GLY A 107 17.39 8.49 -1.32
C GLY A 107 16.66 8.27 0.01
N ASP A 108 15.43 8.73 0.16
CA ASP A 108 14.64 8.45 1.37
C ASP A 108 14.31 6.96 1.47
N THR A 109 14.45 6.41 2.66
CA THR A 109 13.95 5.07 2.98
C THR A 109 12.59 5.18 3.66
N ILE A 110 11.58 4.61 3.03
CA ILE A 110 10.20 4.64 3.53
C ILE A 110 9.75 3.27 4.03
N ARG A 111 8.85 3.28 5.02
CA ARG A 111 8.15 2.12 5.59
C ARG A 111 6.66 2.39 5.59
N LEU A 112 5.86 1.34 5.54
CA LEU A 112 4.42 1.44 5.72
C LEU A 112 4.04 0.93 7.11
N ALA A 113 3.32 1.75 7.87
CA ALA A 113 2.63 1.36 9.09
C ALA A 113 1.13 1.31 8.81
N LEU A 114 0.47 0.28 9.31
CA LEU A 114 -0.96 0.04 9.16
C LEU A 114 -1.59 -0.22 10.53
N GLU A 115 -2.81 0.24 10.72
CA GLU A 115 -3.67 -0.12 11.84
C GLU A 115 -5.05 -0.50 11.33
N VAL A 116 -5.58 -1.63 11.76
CA VAL A 116 -6.95 -2.05 11.45
C VAL A 116 -7.90 -1.18 12.27
N ILE A 117 -8.73 -0.38 11.62
CA ILE A 117 -9.68 0.51 12.31
C ILE A 117 -11.15 0.09 12.15
N GLU A 118 -11.47 -0.75 11.15
CA GLU A 118 -12.79 -1.32 10.97
C GLU A 118 -12.69 -2.70 10.31
N VAL A 119 -13.49 -3.66 10.78
CA VAL A 119 -13.73 -4.95 10.10
C VAL A 119 -15.23 -5.11 9.95
N ARG A 120 -15.72 -5.23 8.72
CA ARG A 120 -17.16 -5.28 8.43
C ARG A 120 -17.50 -6.43 7.47
N PRO A 121 -18.08 -7.53 7.95
CA PRO A 121 -18.57 -8.61 7.11
C PRO A 121 -19.68 -8.13 6.16
N HIS A 122 -19.74 -8.74 4.98
CA HIS A 122 -20.86 -8.54 4.07
C HIS A 122 -22.04 -9.42 4.51
N ALA A 123 -23.26 -8.88 4.45
CA ALA A 123 -24.45 -9.58 4.97
C ALA A 123 -24.78 -10.91 4.25
N VAL A 124 -24.37 -11.07 2.98
CA VAL A 124 -24.79 -12.22 2.14
C VAL A 124 -23.59 -12.92 1.50
N LYS A 125 -22.58 -12.17 1.05
CA LYS A 125 -21.44 -12.74 0.31
C LYS A 125 -20.33 -13.19 1.28
N PRO A 126 -19.57 -14.26 0.95
CA PRO A 126 -18.46 -14.75 1.76
C PRO A 126 -17.22 -13.81 1.63
N GLN A 127 -17.37 -12.57 2.02
CA GLN A 127 -16.38 -11.50 1.97
C GLN A 127 -16.76 -10.36 2.91
N GLY A 128 -15.85 -9.44 3.16
CA GLY A 128 -16.12 -8.22 3.91
C GLY A 128 -15.07 -7.16 3.70
N LYS A 129 -15.22 -6.05 4.38
CA LYS A 129 -14.37 -4.87 4.28
C LYS A 129 -13.48 -4.78 5.50
N VAL A 130 -12.20 -4.49 5.26
CA VAL A 130 -11.24 -4.09 6.30
C VAL A 130 -10.78 -2.67 5.96
N LEU A 131 -10.90 -1.76 6.91
CA LEU A 131 -10.38 -0.40 6.80
C LEU A 131 -9.09 -0.31 7.60
N PHE A 132 -8.03 0.06 6.93
CA PHE A 132 -6.74 0.36 7.54
C PHE A 132 -6.53 1.87 7.57
N ALA A 133 -6.19 2.43 8.73
CA ALA A 133 -5.43 3.66 8.78
C ALA A 133 -3.99 3.34 8.39
N TYR A 134 -3.38 4.18 7.53
CA TYR A 134 -2.00 3.96 7.15
C TYR A 134 -1.15 5.23 7.29
N GLN A 135 0.13 5.00 7.53
CA GLN A 135 1.16 6.02 7.52
C GLN A 135 2.36 5.52 6.71
N ILE A 136 2.85 6.35 5.79
CA ILE A 136 4.16 6.16 5.18
C ILE A 136 5.15 6.95 6.03
N LEU A 137 6.09 6.22 6.60
CA LEU A 137 7.10 6.73 7.52
C LEU A 137 8.44 6.86 6.80
N ARG A 138 9.18 7.94 7.07
CA ARG A 138 10.54 8.18 6.60
C ARG A 138 11.49 8.22 7.80
N GLY A 139 12.72 7.72 7.63
CA GLY A 139 13.76 7.77 8.66
C GLY A 139 13.33 7.14 9.98
N GLN A 140 13.41 7.91 11.07
CA GLN A 140 13.06 7.49 12.43
C GLN A 140 11.59 7.81 12.79
N ASP A 141 10.63 7.42 11.91
CA ASP A 141 9.18 7.54 12.15
C ASP A 141 8.53 8.89 11.81
N GLU A 142 9.17 9.71 10.96
CA GLU A 142 8.48 10.87 10.42
C GLU A 142 7.35 10.44 9.47
N THR A 143 6.10 10.82 9.79
CA THR A 143 4.97 10.59 8.90
C THR A 143 5.00 11.57 7.73
N VAL A 144 5.28 11.08 6.52
CA VAL A 144 5.31 11.88 5.29
C VAL A 144 4.01 11.81 4.49
N ILE A 145 3.31 10.69 4.56
CA ILE A 145 1.99 10.50 3.96
C ILE A 145 1.12 9.71 4.93
N GLU A 146 -0.16 10.04 5.00
CA GLU A 146 -1.14 9.31 5.80
C GLU A 146 -2.47 9.21 5.07
N GLY A 147 -3.32 8.28 5.50
CA GLY A 147 -4.66 8.13 4.97
C GLY A 147 -5.34 6.85 5.42
N GLU A 148 -6.32 6.44 4.65
CA GLU A 148 -7.08 5.22 4.90
C GLU A 148 -7.14 4.38 3.63
N TRP A 149 -7.05 3.05 3.80
CA TRP A 149 -7.28 2.06 2.75
C TRP A 149 -8.40 1.13 3.13
N ARG A 150 -9.46 1.11 2.34
CA ARG A 150 -10.55 0.16 2.47
C ARG A 150 -10.37 -0.97 1.48
N TRP A 151 -10.13 -2.15 2.01
CA TRP A 151 -9.95 -3.38 1.26
C TRP A 151 -11.16 -4.28 1.37
N LEU A 152 -11.38 -5.06 0.32
CA LEU A 152 -12.28 -6.19 0.32
C LEU A 152 -11.48 -7.46 0.50
N PHE A 153 -11.81 -8.25 1.52
CA PHE A 153 -11.20 -9.55 1.80
C PHE A 153 -12.21 -10.67 1.68
N ALA A 154 -11.76 -11.85 1.26
CA ALA A 154 -12.55 -13.07 1.30
C ALA A 154 -12.79 -13.50 2.74
N SER A 155 -13.97 -14.06 3.03
CA SER A 155 -14.20 -14.82 4.25
C SER A 155 -13.60 -16.22 4.14
N ARG A 156 -13.32 -16.83 5.27
CA ARG A 156 -12.86 -18.22 5.36
C ARG A 156 -13.93 -19.14 4.76
N PRO A 157 -13.55 -20.09 3.89
CA PRO A 157 -14.47 -21.09 3.41
C PRO A 157 -15.12 -21.84 4.59
N ALA A 158 -16.41 -22.17 4.46
CA ALA A 158 -17.04 -23.08 5.42
C ALA A 158 -16.28 -24.42 5.43
N PRO A 159 -16.14 -25.07 6.58
CA PRO A 159 -15.58 -26.42 6.61
C PRO A 159 -16.44 -27.35 5.74
N ASP A 160 -15.76 -28.26 5.03
CA ASP A 160 -16.47 -29.28 4.26
C ASP A 160 -17.44 -30.04 5.17
N PRO A 161 -18.65 -30.39 4.69
CA PRO A 161 -19.55 -31.22 5.46
C PRO A 161 -18.85 -32.54 5.80
N PRO A 162 -19.08 -33.10 6.99
CA PRO A 162 -18.52 -34.39 7.35
C PRO A 162 -18.95 -35.47 6.34
N ALA A 163 -17.98 -36.27 5.91
CA ALA A 163 -18.18 -37.35 4.95
C ALA A 163 -19.12 -38.43 5.53
#